data_7248bacf8404074109796a4037a2150a
#
_entry.id   7248bacf8404074109796a4037a2150a
#
_cell.length_a   1.000
_cell.length_b   1.000
_cell.length_c   1.000
_cell.angle_alpha   90.00
_cell.angle_beta   90.00
_cell.angle_gamma   90.00
#
_symmetry.space_group_name_H-M   'P 1'
#
loop_
_entity.id
_entity.type
_entity.pdbx_description
1 polymer ?
#
loop_
_entity_poly.entity_id
_entity_poly.type
_entity_poly.pdbx_seq_one_letter_code
_entity_poly.pdbx_strand_id
1 'polypeptide(L)'
;MRINIDAKQLEGLADKLADLTPQEIARRNVDLLNEVTLRTYDIARSRITAGVNLSDDYLRRRMRVEKASENKPVASIVASGAREDMTRLVVYPNQVRAVPKKSARDRRRVFSPPGLGAGNKVAGLDVSVLAGSSAYFERGFIMPLRAPGKDSGYQGFGVFARNRAGRIKQRYGPSVYQLFRFQINDEDYTDAVREDLQRTIMDGAEQRVTEILK
;
A
#
# COMPACT_ATOMS: atom_id res chain seq x y z
N MET A 1 26.90 -2.08 3.90
CA MET A 1 26.72 -2.61 2.54
C MET A 1 28.05 -2.46 1.81
N ARG A 2 28.73 -3.53 1.39
CA ARG A 2 29.93 -3.47 0.56
C ARG A 2 29.54 -3.94 -0.83
N ILE A 3 29.65 -3.07 -1.81
CA ILE A 3 29.54 -3.42 -3.23
C ILE A 3 30.97 -3.65 -3.69
N ASN A 4 31.33 -4.87 -4.08
CA ASN A 4 32.60 -5.16 -4.71
C ASN A 4 32.45 -4.90 -6.21
N ILE A 5 33.06 -3.83 -6.67
CA ILE A 5 33.19 -3.51 -8.10
C ILE A 5 34.61 -3.92 -8.49
N ASP A 6 34.76 -4.68 -9.57
CA ASP A 6 36.05 -5.13 -10.07
C ASP A 6 36.82 -3.93 -10.63
N ALA A 7 38.07 -3.76 -10.15
CA ALA A 7 38.92 -2.63 -10.51
C ALA A 7 39.19 -2.51 -12.03
N LYS A 8 39.23 -3.62 -12.77
CA LYS A 8 39.39 -3.62 -14.23
C LYS A 8 38.19 -3.04 -15.00
N GLN A 9 37.00 -3.14 -14.42
CA GLN A 9 35.77 -2.48 -14.98
C GLN A 9 35.77 -0.99 -14.69
N LEU A 10 36.50 -0.55 -13.65
CA LEU A 10 36.56 0.87 -13.27
C LEU A 10 37.55 1.67 -14.08
N GLU A 11 38.66 1.07 -14.60
CA GLU A 11 39.66 1.81 -15.38
C GLU A 11 39.09 2.40 -16.66
N GLY A 12 38.29 1.64 -17.42
CA GLY A 12 37.59 2.15 -18.61
C GLY A 12 36.44 3.11 -18.31
N LEU A 13 35.87 3.06 -17.09
CA LEU A 13 34.80 3.97 -16.64
C LEU A 13 35.36 5.31 -16.15
N ALA A 14 36.55 5.29 -15.51
CA ALA A 14 37.20 6.49 -14.99
C ALA A 14 37.59 7.47 -16.14
N ASP A 15 38.15 6.95 -17.22
CA ASP A 15 38.52 7.76 -18.39
C ASP A 15 37.30 8.40 -19.06
N LYS A 16 36.17 7.70 -19.09
CA LYS A 16 34.92 8.17 -19.67
C LYS A 16 34.12 9.10 -18.75
N LEU A 17 34.30 8.97 -17.44
CA LEU A 17 33.72 9.91 -16.46
C LEU A 17 34.48 11.24 -16.43
N ALA A 18 35.77 11.24 -16.84
CA ALA A 18 36.54 12.48 -16.92
C ALA A 18 36.04 13.47 -17.97
N ASP A 19 35.32 12.97 -18.98
CA ASP A 19 34.73 13.82 -20.04
C ASP A 19 33.35 14.40 -19.65
N LEU A 20 32.75 13.95 -18.54
CA LEU A 20 31.47 14.45 -18.08
C LEU A 20 31.63 15.68 -17.17
N THR A 21 30.86 16.69 -17.43
CA THR A 21 30.77 17.85 -16.53
C THR A 21 30.14 17.44 -15.18
N PRO A 22 30.52 18.09 -14.06
CA PRO A 22 29.89 17.84 -12.77
C PRO A 22 28.35 17.95 -12.78
N GLN A 23 27.81 18.80 -13.62
CA GLN A 23 26.36 18.98 -13.79
C GLN A 23 25.71 17.76 -14.48
N GLU A 24 26.33 17.20 -15.50
CA GLU A 24 25.84 15.97 -16.15
C GLU A 24 25.86 14.77 -15.20
N ILE A 25 26.91 14.66 -14.40
CA ILE A 25 26.99 13.61 -13.37
C ILE A 25 25.85 13.78 -12.34
N ALA A 26 25.63 15.00 -11.86
CA ALA A 26 24.56 15.28 -10.91
C ALA A 26 23.17 14.93 -11.47
N ARG A 27 22.89 15.33 -12.72
CA ARG A 27 21.62 15.03 -13.41
C ARG A 27 21.42 13.52 -13.57
N ARG A 28 22.42 12.80 -14.03
CA ARG A 28 22.35 11.33 -14.21
C ARG A 28 22.13 10.60 -12.89
N ASN A 29 22.75 11.07 -11.81
CA ASN A 29 22.53 10.52 -10.47
C ASN A 29 21.08 10.73 -9.98
N VAL A 30 20.49 11.90 -10.27
CA VAL A 30 19.09 12.19 -9.96
C VAL A 30 18.16 11.26 -10.74
N ASP A 31 18.42 11.06 -12.03
CA ASP A 31 17.63 10.17 -12.87
C ASP A 31 17.69 8.72 -12.36
N LEU A 32 18.87 8.24 -12.02
CA LEU A 32 19.05 6.91 -11.43
C LEU A 32 18.34 6.75 -10.09
N LEU A 33 18.43 7.75 -9.19
CA LEU A 33 17.71 7.73 -7.91
C LEU A 33 16.20 7.66 -8.12
N ASN A 34 15.69 8.39 -9.09
CA ASN A 34 14.26 8.39 -9.39
C ASN A 34 13.80 7.05 -9.97
N GLU A 35 14.57 6.48 -10.88
CA GLU A 35 14.27 5.15 -11.46
C GLU A 35 14.24 4.07 -10.39
N VAL A 36 15.30 3.99 -9.58
CA VAL A 36 15.40 3.05 -8.47
C VAL A 36 14.24 3.20 -7.48
N THR A 37 13.89 4.44 -7.13
CA THR A 37 12.78 4.70 -6.19
C THR A 37 11.44 4.27 -6.77
N LEU A 38 11.21 4.49 -8.07
CA LEU A 38 9.99 4.03 -8.76
C LEU A 38 9.90 2.50 -8.77
N ARG A 39 10.98 1.79 -9.09
CA ARG A 39 11.01 0.32 -9.07
C ARG A 39 10.75 -0.22 -7.66
N THR A 40 11.39 0.35 -6.65
CA THR A 40 11.16 -0.01 -5.24
C THR A 40 9.70 0.20 -4.84
N TYR A 41 9.09 1.30 -5.27
CA TYR A 41 7.68 1.58 -5.05
C TYR A 41 6.77 0.52 -5.70
N ASP A 42 7.07 0.12 -6.94
CA ASP A 42 6.27 -0.89 -7.64
C ASP A 42 6.40 -2.28 -7.01
N ILE A 43 7.60 -2.68 -6.58
CA ILE A 43 7.83 -3.93 -5.84
C ILE A 43 7.05 -3.94 -4.53
N ALA A 44 7.16 -2.89 -3.74
CA ALA A 44 6.44 -2.77 -2.47
C ALA A 44 4.92 -2.87 -2.66
N ARG A 45 4.39 -2.16 -3.66
CA ARG A 45 2.96 -2.16 -3.98
C ARG A 45 2.48 -3.53 -4.43
N SER A 46 3.22 -4.18 -5.31
CA SER A 46 2.92 -5.54 -5.79
C SER A 46 2.87 -6.55 -4.64
N ARG A 47 3.83 -6.51 -3.72
CA ARG A 47 3.86 -7.39 -2.55
C ARG A 47 2.70 -7.12 -1.58
N ILE A 48 2.37 -5.85 -1.35
CA ILE A 48 1.21 -5.50 -0.51
C ILE A 48 -0.08 -6.06 -1.13
N THR A 49 -0.30 -5.88 -2.44
CA THR A 49 -1.49 -6.41 -3.12
C THR A 49 -1.53 -7.94 -3.16
N ALA A 50 -0.38 -8.60 -3.20
CA ALA A 50 -0.31 -10.07 -3.13
C ALA A 50 -0.67 -10.61 -1.74
N GLY A 51 -0.33 -9.91 -0.68
CA GLY A 51 -0.55 -10.34 0.71
C GLY A 51 -1.86 -9.84 1.31
N VAL A 52 -2.41 -8.73 0.82
CA VAL A 52 -3.56 -8.04 1.41
C VAL A 52 -4.57 -7.66 0.33
N ASN A 53 -5.84 -7.90 0.59
CA ASN A 53 -6.94 -7.61 -0.33
C ASN A 53 -7.26 -6.11 -0.41
N LEU A 54 -6.28 -5.29 -0.77
CA LEU A 54 -6.46 -3.88 -1.10
C LEU A 54 -6.37 -3.67 -2.60
N SER A 55 -7.22 -2.79 -3.13
CA SER A 55 -7.12 -2.44 -4.55
C SER A 55 -5.86 -1.62 -4.82
N ASP A 56 -5.27 -1.80 -5.99
CA ASP A 56 -4.12 -1.02 -6.44
C ASP A 56 -4.40 0.49 -6.44
N ASP A 57 -5.60 0.89 -6.86
CA ASP A 57 -6.04 2.29 -6.82
C ASP A 57 -6.08 2.87 -5.40
N TYR A 58 -6.45 2.06 -4.40
CA TYR A 58 -6.42 2.50 -3.02
C TYR A 58 -4.99 2.75 -2.54
N LEU A 59 -4.05 1.86 -2.89
CA LEU A 59 -2.65 2.01 -2.56
C LEU A 59 -2.02 3.23 -3.25
N ARG A 60 -2.29 3.45 -4.54
CA ARG A 60 -1.80 4.61 -5.30
C ARG A 60 -2.21 5.95 -4.69
N ARG A 61 -3.41 6.03 -4.11
CA ARG A 61 -3.87 7.26 -3.42
C ARG A 61 -3.20 7.47 -2.07
N ARG A 62 -2.63 6.43 -1.48
CA ARG A 62 -2.05 6.42 -0.13
C ARG A 62 -0.54 6.29 -0.10
N MET A 63 0.05 5.94 -1.22
CA MET A 63 1.49 5.89 -1.42
C MET A 63 1.88 6.77 -2.61
N ARG A 64 2.96 7.51 -2.46
CA ARG A 64 3.50 8.35 -3.54
C ARG A 64 5.01 8.35 -3.52
N VAL A 65 5.60 8.57 -4.68
CA VAL A 65 7.03 8.82 -4.83
C VAL A 65 7.27 10.32 -4.86
N GLU A 66 8.13 10.79 -4.00
CA GLU A 66 8.71 12.14 -4.06
C GLU A 66 10.04 12.04 -4.78
N LYS A 67 10.10 12.61 -5.98
CA LYS A 67 11.27 12.49 -6.84
C LYS A 67 12.41 13.39 -6.36
N ALA A 68 13.64 12.92 -6.58
CA ALA A 68 14.83 13.74 -6.44
C ALA A 68 14.87 14.81 -7.54
N SER A 69 15.55 15.91 -7.25
CA SER A 69 15.90 16.97 -8.20
C SER A 69 17.36 17.37 -8.00
N GLU A 70 17.93 18.13 -8.93
CA GLU A 70 19.32 18.59 -8.84
C GLU A 70 19.57 19.40 -7.55
N ASN A 71 18.59 20.21 -7.13
CA ASN A 71 18.66 21.00 -5.90
C ASN A 71 18.40 20.17 -4.63
N LYS A 72 17.72 19.04 -4.76
CA LYS A 72 17.39 18.13 -3.66
C LYS A 72 17.61 16.68 -4.12
N PRO A 73 18.84 16.16 -4.09
CA PRO A 73 19.18 14.84 -4.59
C PRO A 73 18.74 13.72 -3.62
N VAL A 74 17.47 13.74 -3.22
CA VAL A 74 16.85 12.74 -2.34
C VAL A 74 15.49 12.37 -2.91
N ALA A 75 15.34 11.12 -3.32
CA ALA A 75 14.04 10.56 -3.63
C ALA A 75 13.49 9.78 -2.43
N SER A 76 12.18 9.77 -2.25
CA SER A 76 11.54 9.07 -1.13
C SER A 76 10.20 8.47 -1.52
N ILE A 77 9.85 7.37 -0.85
CA ILE A 77 8.51 6.77 -0.91
C ILE A 77 7.76 7.19 0.34
N VAL A 78 6.65 7.89 0.15
CA VAL A 78 5.80 8.36 1.24
C VAL A 78 4.52 7.54 1.25
N ALA A 79 4.30 6.82 2.35
CA ALA A 79 3.05 6.13 2.61
C ALA A 79 2.26 6.91 3.67
N SER A 80 1.00 7.27 3.36
CA SER A 80 0.13 7.93 4.32
C SER A 80 -0.31 6.95 5.40
N GLY A 81 -0.26 7.34 6.65
CA GLY A 81 -0.62 6.41 7.70
C GLY A 81 -0.24 6.82 9.12
N ALA A 82 -0.34 8.08 9.45
CA ALA A 82 -0.48 8.46 10.85
C ALA A 82 -1.66 7.71 11.49
N ARG A 83 -1.76 7.67 12.81
CA ARG A 83 -2.83 6.99 13.57
C ARG A 83 -4.25 7.26 13.06
N GLU A 84 -4.46 8.37 12.36
CA GLU A 84 -5.74 8.83 11.82
C GLU A 84 -6.12 8.15 10.47
N ASP A 85 -5.16 7.53 9.79
CA ASP A 85 -5.32 6.93 8.46
C ASP A 85 -5.42 5.39 8.46
N MET A 86 -5.86 4.79 9.56
CA MET A 86 -6.13 3.35 9.58
C MET A 86 -7.12 2.98 8.49
N THR A 87 -6.82 1.94 7.72
CA THR A 87 -7.70 1.49 6.66
C THR A 87 -9.02 1.00 7.23
N ARG A 88 -10.13 1.60 6.82
CA ARG A 88 -11.46 1.14 7.21
C ARG A 88 -11.69 -0.27 6.68
N LEU A 89 -12.18 -1.19 7.51
CA LEU A 89 -12.43 -2.57 7.07
C LEU A 89 -13.41 -2.69 5.89
N VAL A 90 -14.26 -1.70 5.67
CA VAL A 90 -15.18 -1.68 4.53
C VAL A 90 -14.47 -1.56 3.17
N VAL A 91 -13.21 -1.11 3.14
CA VAL A 91 -12.40 -1.04 1.92
C VAL A 91 -11.98 -2.43 1.44
N TYR A 92 -11.86 -3.38 2.37
CA TYR A 92 -11.57 -4.76 2.05
C TYR A 92 -12.83 -5.49 1.56
N PRO A 93 -12.69 -6.56 0.77
CA PRO A 93 -13.81 -7.41 0.41
C PRO A 93 -14.57 -7.86 1.65
N ASN A 94 -15.87 -7.65 1.65
CA ASN A 94 -16.72 -7.98 2.76
C ASN A 94 -18.06 -8.54 2.29
N GLN A 95 -18.61 -9.49 3.07
CA GLN A 95 -19.89 -10.11 2.78
C GLN A 95 -20.73 -10.19 4.05
N VAL A 96 -21.96 -9.69 3.96
CA VAL A 96 -22.93 -9.79 5.05
C VAL A 96 -23.50 -11.20 5.08
N ARG A 97 -23.40 -11.87 6.23
CA ARG A 97 -24.12 -13.12 6.44
C ARG A 97 -25.55 -12.85 6.82
N ALA A 98 -26.47 -13.40 6.02
CA ALA A 98 -27.89 -13.33 6.25
C ALA A 98 -28.41 -14.65 6.81
N VAL A 99 -29.30 -14.59 7.79
CA VAL A 99 -30.03 -15.76 8.30
C VAL A 99 -31.53 -15.46 8.35
N PRO A 100 -32.39 -16.46 8.18
CA PRO A 100 -33.84 -16.28 8.28
C PRO A 100 -34.24 -15.72 9.66
N LYS A 101 -35.20 -14.83 9.68
CA LYS A 101 -35.84 -14.36 10.90
C LYS A 101 -36.67 -15.48 11.52
N LYS A 102 -36.54 -15.69 12.81
CA LYS A 102 -37.35 -16.69 13.55
C LYS A 102 -38.81 -16.21 13.77
N SER A 103 -39.02 -14.89 13.76
CA SER A 103 -40.34 -14.27 13.93
C SER A 103 -40.32 -12.83 13.39
N ALA A 104 -41.49 -12.21 13.21
CA ALA A 104 -41.60 -10.79 12.82
C ALA A 104 -40.94 -9.83 13.84
N ARG A 105 -40.84 -10.25 15.11
CA ARG A 105 -40.17 -9.49 16.19
C ARG A 105 -38.67 -9.69 16.22
N ASP A 106 -38.15 -10.69 15.50
CA ASP A 106 -36.72 -10.98 15.41
C ASP A 106 -36.02 -9.94 14.54
N ARG A 107 -35.93 -8.71 15.06
CA ARG A 107 -35.27 -7.58 14.41
C ARG A 107 -33.98 -7.28 15.14
N ARG A 108 -32.83 -7.46 14.46
CA ARG A 108 -31.66 -6.70 14.87
C ARG A 108 -31.90 -5.24 14.45
N ARG A 109 -31.85 -4.30 15.38
CA ARG A 109 -31.87 -2.85 15.10
C ARG A 109 -30.51 -2.43 14.50
N VAL A 110 -30.24 -2.86 13.29
CA VAL A 110 -29.01 -2.59 12.57
C VAL A 110 -29.42 -2.16 11.18
N PHE A 111 -28.62 -1.28 10.58
CA PHE A 111 -28.76 -0.93 9.19
C PHE A 111 -28.82 -2.22 8.34
N SER A 112 -29.86 -2.38 7.58
CA SER A 112 -30.01 -3.50 6.66
C SER A 112 -29.35 -3.10 5.35
N PRO A 113 -28.28 -3.79 4.92
CA PRO A 113 -27.63 -3.49 3.67
C PRO A 113 -28.60 -3.72 2.50
N PRO A 114 -28.43 -3.00 1.39
CA PRO A 114 -29.17 -3.27 0.16
C PRO A 114 -29.05 -4.74 -0.25
N GLY A 115 -30.15 -5.33 -0.71
CA GLY A 115 -30.15 -6.75 -1.13
C GLY A 115 -30.43 -7.77 -0.02
N LEU A 116 -30.54 -7.36 1.24
CA LEU A 116 -30.98 -8.25 2.30
C LEU A 116 -32.50 -8.48 2.20
N GLY A 117 -32.92 -9.69 1.81
CA GLY A 117 -34.35 -10.03 1.70
C GLY A 117 -35.13 -9.76 2.98
N ALA A 118 -36.40 -9.35 2.86
CA ALA A 118 -37.28 -8.94 3.99
C ALA A 118 -37.40 -10.00 5.08
N GLY A 119 -37.31 -11.28 4.74
CA GLY A 119 -37.35 -12.41 5.66
C GLY A 119 -36.04 -12.71 6.42
N ASN A 120 -34.95 -11.99 6.09
CA ASN A 120 -33.63 -12.24 6.64
C ASN A 120 -33.20 -11.15 7.62
N LYS A 121 -32.26 -11.51 8.50
CA LYS A 121 -31.53 -10.60 9.38
C LYS A 121 -30.03 -10.79 9.25
N VAL A 122 -29.26 -9.76 9.54
CA VAL A 122 -27.79 -9.83 9.57
C VAL A 122 -27.34 -10.71 10.73
N ALA A 123 -26.60 -11.77 10.44
CA ALA A 123 -26.00 -12.67 11.44
C ALA A 123 -24.58 -12.25 11.80
N GLY A 124 -23.90 -11.57 10.90
CA GLY A 124 -22.53 -11.13 11.06
C GLY A 124 -21.96 -10.66 9.73
N LEU A 125 -20.66 -10.50 9.68
CA LEU A 125 -19.93 -10.00 8.52
C LEU A 125 -18.66 -10.83 8.33
N ASP A 126 -18.42 -11.30 7.12
CA ASP A 126 -17.13 -11.83 6.70
C ASP A 126 -16.30 -10.70 6.09
N VAL A 127 -15.05 -10.59 6.47
CA VAL A 127 -14.12 -9.60 5.92
C VAL A 127 -12.82 -10.30 5.55
N SER A 128 -12.39 -10.13 4.32
CA SER A 128 -11.15 -10.70 3.80
C SER A 128 -10.07 -9.61 3.76
N VAL A 129 -9.28 -9.50 4.83
CA VAL A 129 -8.15 -8.56 4.91
C VAL A 129 -6.93 -9.14 4.22
N LEU A 130 -6.56 -10.37 4.57
CA LEU A 130 -5.44 -11.09 3.96
C LEU A 130 -5.90 -11.84 2.71
N ALA A 131 -5.04 -11.93 1.72
CA ALA A 131 -5.29 -12.72 0.52
C ALA A 131 -5.53 -14.19 0.90
N GLY A 132 -6.55 -14.81 0.33
CA GLY A 132 -6.90 -16.21 0.60
C GLY A 132 -7.51 -16.48 1.98
N SER A 133 -7.74 -15.47 2.82
CA SER A 133 -8.28 -15.62 4.17
C SER A 133 -9.48 -14.72 4.41
N SER A 134 -10.45 -15.20 5.20
CA SER A 134 -11.61 -14.43 5.62
C SER A 134 -11.84 -14.56 7.12
N ALA A 135 -12.05 -13.44 7.78
CA ALA A 135 -12.38 -13.39 9.20
C ALA A 135 -13.88 -13.14 9.38
N TYR A 136 -14.53 -13.98 10.20
CA TYR A 136 -15.93 -13.84 10.55
C TYR A 136 -16.12 -13.00 11.81
N PHE A 137 -16.90 -11.94 11.68
CA PHE A 137 -17.31 -11.08 12.79
C PHE A 137 -18.77 -11.35 13.14
N GLU A 138 -19.04 -12.23 14.10
CA GLU A 138 -20.40 -12.64 14.52
C GLU A 138 -21.29 -11.43 14.86
N ARG A 139 -20.73 -10.40 15.49
CA ARG A 139 -21.43 -9.18 15.88
C ARG A 139 -21.08 -7.99 15.01
N GLY A 140 -20.51 -8.27 13.81
CA GLY A 140 -20.15 -7.28 12.83
C GLY A 140 -21.36 -6.82 12.00
N PHE A 141 -21.33 -5.58 11.62
CA PHE A 141 -22.34 -4.97 10.73
C PHE A 141 -21.74 -3.73 10.03
N ILE A 142 -22.33 -3.38 8.89
CA ILE A 142 -21.97 -2.19 8.15
C ILE A 142 -22.95 -1.08 8.53
N MET A 143 -22.43 0.12 8.73
CA MET A 143 -23.22 1.30 9.04
C MET A 143 -22.68 2.51 8.27
N PRO A 144 -23.56 3.40 7.78
CA PRO A 144 -23.13 4.65 7.17
C PRO A 144 -22.44 5.55 8.21
N LEU A 145 -21.38 6.21 7.75
CA LEU A 145 -20.66 7.20 8.54
C LEU A 145 -21.26 8.58 8.28
N ARG A 146 -21.56 9.29 9.34
CA ARG A 146 -21.94 10.71 9.23
C ARG A 146 -20.69 11.57 9.14
N ALA A 147 -20.71 12.54 8.24
CA ALA A 147 -19.70 13.57 8.21
C ALA A 147 -19.85 14.51 9.42
N PRO A 148 -18.79 15.08 9.98
CA PRO A 148 -18.89 16.14 10.97
C PRO A 148 -19.45 17.41 10.32
N GLY A 149 -20.61 17.89 10.81
CA GLY A 149 -21.29 19.09 10.32
C GLY A 149 -22.81 18.89 10.18
N LYS A 150 -23.59 19.97 10.36
CA LYS A 150 -25.08 19.88 10.38
C LYS A 150 -25.69 19.50 9.03
N ASP A 151 -25.04 19.82 7.92
CA ASP A 151 -25.55 19.62 6.55
C ASP A 151 -24.77 18.59 5.75
N SER A 152 -23.89 17.85 6.39
CA SER A 152 -23.01 16.90 5.72
C SER A 152 -23.73 15.55 5.56
N GLY A 153 -23.87 15.13 4.32
CA GLY A 153 -24.33 13.79 3.94
C GLY A 153 -23.46 12.65 4.48
N TYR A 154 -23.74 11.44 4.09
CA TYR A 154 -22.96 10.29 4.50
C TYR A 154 -21.57 10.30 3.86
N GLN A 155 -20.52 10.09 4.67
CA GLN A 155 -19.12 9.93 4.21
C GLN A 155 -18.75 8.47 3.86
N GLY A 156 -19.69 7.71 3.34
CA GLY A 156 -19.48 6.29 3.03
C GLY A 156 -19.87 5.37 4.19
N PHE A 157 -19.30 4.19 4.20
CA PHE A 157 -19.65 3.13 5.16
C PHE A 157 -18.47 2.76 6.04
N GLY A 158 -18.75 2.21 7.21
CA GLY A 158 -17.77 1.60 8.12
C GLY A 158 -18.23 0.24 8.61
N VAL A 159 -17.29 -0.62 8.92
CA VAL A 159 -17.53 -1.87 9.63
C VAL A 159 -17.48 -1.60 11.13
N PHE A 160 -18.51 -2.03 11.82
CA PHE A 160 -18.65 -1.91 13.27
C PHE A 160 -18.88 -3.27 13.91
N ALA A 161 -18.49 -3.38 15.16
CA ALA A 161 -18.81 -4.55 15.95
C ALA A 161 -19.24 -4.13 17.37
N ARG A 162 -20.15 -4.90 17.97
CA ARG A 162 -20.53 -4.74 19.37
C ARG A 162 -19.57 -5.56 20.25
N ASN A 163 -19.02 -4.92 21.27
CA ASN A 163 -18.30 -5.67 22.31
C ASN A 163 -19.27 -6.39 23.25
N ARG A 164 -18.73 -7.15 24.20
CA ARG A 164 -19.55 -7.88 25.21
C ARG A 164 -20.43 -6.94 26.04
N ALA A 165 -19.98 -5.72 26.30
CA ALA A 165 -20.73 -4.69 27.03
C ALA A 165 -21.76 -3.94 26.14
N GLY A 166 -21.99 -4.40 24.90
CA GLY A 166 -22.97 -3.80 23.98
C GLY A 166 -22.50 -2.52 23.27
N ARG A 167 -21.31 -1.99 23.61
CA ARG A 167 -20.77 -0.77 22.98
C ARG A 167 -20.37 -1.03 21.54
N ILE A 168 -20.73 -0.11 20.66
CA ILE A 168 -20.39 -0.15 19.23
C ILE A 168 -19.03 0.48 19.03
N LYS A 169 -18.14 -0.22 18.35
CA LYS A 169 -16.82 0.29 17.94
C LYS A 169 -16.61 0.06 16.47
N GLN A 170 -16.11 1.07 15.78
CA GLN A 170 -15.65 0.95 14.41
C GLN A 170 -14.40 0.05 14.38
N ARG A 171 -14.30 -0.76 13.33
CA ARG A 171 -13.18 -1.67 13.11
C ARG A 171 -12.34 -1.18 11.94
N TYR A 172 -11.05 -1.33 12.11
CA TYR A 172 -10.04 -0.92 11.15
C TYR A 172 -9.10 -2.09 10.84
N GLY A 173 -8.56 -2.11 9.65
CA GLY A 173 -7.44 -2.94 9.25
C GLY A 173 -6.11 -2.16 9.36
N PRO A 174 -5.01 -2.79 8.98
CA PRO A 174 -3.70 -2.15 8.97
C PRO A 174 -3.71 -0.92 8.04
N SER A 175 -3.01 0.12 8.42
CA SER A 175 -2.80 1.28 7.55
C SER A 175 -1.82 0.92 6.42
N VAL A 176 -1.87 1.67 5.32
CA VAL A 176 -0.92 1.48 4.21
C VAL A 176 0.52 1.68 4.70
N TYR A 177 0.73 2.64 5.62
CA TYR A 177 2.04 2.85 6.25
C TYR A 177 2.51 1.60 7.03
N GLN A 178 1.64 0.97 7.83
CA GLN A 178 1.99 -0.25 8.56
C GLN A 178 2.33 -1.41 7.63
N LEU A 179 1.56 -1.57 6.54
CA LEU A 179 1.82 -2.58 5.53
C LEU A 179 3.15 -2.32 4.82
N PHE A 180 3.43 -1.09 4.44
CA PHE A 180 4.69 -0.70 3.82
C PHE A 180 5.87 -0.90 4.77
N ARG A 181 5.74 -0.47 6.04
CA ARG A 181 6.76 -0.67 7.06
C ARG A 181 7.05 -2.14 7.32
N PHE A 182 6.01 -2.98 7.31
CA PHE A 182 6.18 -4.43 7.44
C PHE A 182 7.01 -4.99 6.30
N GLN A 183 6.75 -4.58 5.07
CA GLN A 183 7.52 -5.01 3.90
C GLN A 183 8.99 -4.58 3.96
N ILE A 184 9.28 -3.36 4.43
CA ILE A 184 10.67 -2.87 4.55
C ILE A 184 11.46 -3.68 5.59
N ASN A 185 10.80 -4.18 6.64
CA ASN A 185 11.43 -4.99 7.68
C ASN A 185 11.50 -6.48 7.31
N ASP A 186 10.95 -6.90 6.19
CA ASP A 186 11.04 -8.25 5.66
C ASP A 186 12.39 -8.43 4.96
N GLU A 187 13.17 -9.44 5.36
CA GLU A 187 14.49 -9.73 4.79
C GLU A 187 14.40 -10.05 3.29
N ASP A 188 13.40 -10.85 2.90
CA ASP A 188 13.18 -11.20 1.48
C ASP A 188 12.87 -9.97 0.62
N TYR A 189 12.12 -9.01 1.16
CA TYR A 189 11.88 -7.75 0.46
C TYR A 189 13.15 -6.94 0.30
N THR A 190 13.94 -6.83 1.36
CA THR A 190 15.19 -6.07 1.35
C THR A 190 16.18 -6.67 0.35
N ASP A 191 16.25 -8.00 0.26
CA ASP A 191 17.11 -8.68 -0.70
C ASP A 191 16.63 -8.53 -2.13
N ALA A 192 15.34 -8.68 -2.39
CA ALA A 192 14.76 -8.43 -3.72
C ALA A 192 14.98 -6.98 -4.21
N VAL A 193 14.83 -6.01 -3.33
CA VAL A 193 15.15 -4.60 -3.65
C VAL A 193 16.64 -4.40 -3.90
N ARG A 194 17.50 -5.05 -3.11
CA ARG A 194 18.95 -4.98 -3.31
C ARG A 194 19.37 -5.57 -4.65
N GLU A 195 18.84 -6.73 -5.02
CA GLU A 195 19.12 -7.38 -6.31
C GLU A 195 18.64 -6.52 -7.49
N ASP A 196 17.42 -5.96 -7.39
CA ASP A 196 16.89 -5.08 -8.44
C ASP A 196 17.68 -3.77 -8.56
N LEU A 197 18.14 -3.22 -7.44
CA LEU A 197 19.04 -2.08 -7.39
C LEU A 197 20.37 -2.37 -8.07
N GLN A 198 21.00 -3.50 -7.75
CA GLN A 198 22.26 -3.91 -8.36
C GLN A 198 22.11 -4.06 -9.88
N ARG A 199 21.03 -4.75 -10.32
CA ARG A 199 20.72 -4.91 -11.75
C ARG A 199 20.53 -3.55 -12.43
N THR A 200 19.73 -2.67 -11.84
CA THR A 200 19.45 -1.33 -12.40
C THR A 200 20.71 -0.48 -12.52
N ILE A 201 21.61 -0.56 -11.52
CA ILE A 201 22.89 0.16 -11.56
C ILE A 201 23.78 -0.42 -12.66
N MET A 202 23.86 -1.74 -12.79
CA MET A 202 24.67 -2.39 -13.82
C MET A 202 24.15 -2.10 -15.23
N ASP A 203 22.84 -2.30 -15.47
CA ASP A 203 22.21 -2.01 -16.76
C ASP A 203 22.35 -0.53 -17.14
N GLY A 204 22.14 0.37 -16.17
CA GLY A 204 22.35 1.80 -16.36
C GLY A 204 23.79 2.18 -16.66
N ALA A 205 24.78 1.49 -16.07
CA ALA A 205 26.19 1.69 -16.37
C ALA A 205 26.54 1.20 -17.77
N GLU A 206 26.07 0.03 -18.18
CA GLU A 206 26.31 -0.55 -19.50
C GLU A 206 25.69 0.30 -20.63
N GLN A 207 24.45 0.76 -20.44
CA GLN A 207 23.78 1.67 -21.42
C GLN A 207 24.56 2.96 -21.60
N ARG A 208 25.02 3.56 -20.51
CA ARG A 208 25.80 4.82 -20.56
C ARG A 208 27.16 4.63 -21.19
N VAL A 209 27.82 3.50 -20.93
CA VAL A 209 29.07 3.16 -21.62
C VAL A 209 28.84 3.01 -23.11
N THR A 210 27.74 2.38 -23.53
CA THR A 210 27.40 2.20 -24.94
C THR A 210 27.05 3.52 -25.65
N GLU A 211 26.37 4.45 -24.97
CA GLU A 211 26.06 5.79 -25.48
C GLU A 211 27.29 6.68 -25.65
N ILE A 212 28.30 6.53 -24.80
CA ILE A 212 29.56 7.28 -24.87
C ILE A 212 30.47 6.69 -25.96
N LEU A 213 30.29 5.42 -26.33
CA LEU A 213 31.05 4.75 -27.38
C LEU A 213 30.54 5.00 -28.80
N LYS A 214 29.36 5.60 -28.97
CA LYS A 214 28.78 6.03 -30.25
C LYS A 214 29.09 7.49 -30.52
#